data_17b94f0d677e18de791809685ab26b3e
#
_entry.id   17b94f0d677e18de791809685ab26b3e
#
_cell.length_a   1.000
_cell.length_b   1.000
_cell.length_c   1.000
_cell.angle_alpha   90.00
_cell.angle_beta   90.00
_cell.angle_gamma   90.00
#
_symmetry.space_group_name_H-M   'P 1'
#
loop_
_entity.id
_entity.type
_entity.pdbx_description
1 polymer ?
#
loop_
_entity_poly.entity_id
_entity_poly.type
_entity_poly.pdbx_seq_one_letter_code
_entity_poly.pdbx_strand_id
1 'polypeptide(L)'
;LPPQHRRQRQMCIRDRNGAAWNYIAMQQAIDDSGLEESDIINEQTGLIMGSGGPSTRALIEAADITRSKGPKRVGPFAVPKAMSSTNSATLATPFGIKGINYSISSACATSSHCIGNAYEMIQYGKQDVMFAGGGEELNWALSVLFDAMGAMSSKYNETPSSSSRAYDKDRDGFVIAGGAGVLVLEEMERAKARGAKIYAELVGYGATSDGHDMVQPSGEGASRCMKMAMKDIPYEIDYINPHATSTPVGDSKEIEAIQETFGLKIPPLSATKSLTGHSLGAAGVQEAIYSLLMMNNRFICESANIKNIDPLFENIPIVRNKLDNIDLGCVLSNSFGFGGTNASLTFKHPDL
;
A
#
# COMPACT_ATOMS: atom_id res chain seq x y z
N LEU A 1 28.75 -7.26 -13.55
CA LEU A 1 28.59 -7.79 -12.18
C LEU A 1 29.17 -9.21 -12.07
N PRO A 2 29.87 -9.59 -10.99
CA PRO A 2 30.43 -10.92 -10.81
C PRO A 2 29.40 -12.03 -10.91
N PRO A 3 29.73 -13.22 -11.43
CA PRO A 3 28.79 -14.34 -11.64
C PRO A 3 28.04 -14.79 -10.38
N GLN A 4 28.62 -14.57 -9.20
CA GLN A 4 28.02 -14.88 -7.90
C GLN A 4 26.76 -14.05 -7.64
N HIS A 5 26.74 -12.77 -8.01
CA HIS A 5 25.57 -11.89 -7.85
C HIS A 5 24.44 -12.24 -8.82
N ARG A 6 24.74 -12.77 -10.01
CA ARG A 6 23.70 -13.29 -10.94
C ARG A 6 22.99 -14.52 -10.38
N ARG A 7 23.70 -15.42 -9.69
CA ARG A 7 23.08 -16.61 -9.07
C ARG A 7 22.23 -16.23 -7.87
N GLN A 8 22.67 -15.29 -7.04
CA GLN A 8 21.87 -14.77 -5.90
C GLN A 8 20.59 -14.06 -6.38
N ARG A 9 20.68 -13.21 -7.42
CA ARG A 9 19.51 -12.58 -8.05
C ARG A 9 18.50 -13.63 -8.54
N GLN A 10 18.96 -14.66 -9.27
CA GLN A 10 18.10 -15.72 -9.79
C GLN A 10 17.46 -16.59 -8.70
N MET A 11 18.12 -16.82 -7.56
CA MET A 11 17.60 -17.68 -6.50
C MET A 11 16.57 -16.98 -5.60
N CYS A 12 16.77 -15.71 -5.29
CA CYS A 12 15.80 -14.97 -4.47
C CYS A 12 14.50 -14.66 -5.21
N ILE A 13 14.58 -14.43 -6.52
CA ILE A 13 13.43 -14.08 -7.37
C ILE A 13 12.61 -15.32 -7.79
N ARG A 14 13.26 -16.47 -8.05
CA ARG A 14 12.57 -17.66 -8.57
C ARG A 14 11.64 -18.37 -7.60
N ASP A 15 11.84 -18.19 -6.29
CA ASP A 15 11.14 -19.00 -5.30
C ASP A 15 10.05 -18.23 -4.51
N ARG A 16 9.70 -16.99 -4.93
CA ARG A 16 8.75 -16.14 -4.21
C ARG A 16 8.00 -15.18 -5.10
N ASN A 17 6.68 -15.27 -5.06
CA ASN A 17 5.83 -14.33 -5.79
C ASN A 17 6.00 -12.89 -5.27
N GLY A 18 5.95 -12.66 -3.95
CA GLY A 18 6.08 -11.33 -3.36
C GLY A 18 7.43 -10.65 -3.63
N ALA A 19 8.57 -11.38 -3.48
CA ALA A 19 9.89 -10.83 -3.79
C ALA A 19 10.09 -10.57 -5.29
N ALA A 20 9.53 -11.43 -6.14
CA ALA A 20 9.58 -11.25 -7.59
C ALA A 20 8.76 -10.01 -8.02
N TRP A 21 7.58 -9.82 -7.46
CA TRP A 21 6.76 -8.65 -7.73
C TRP A 21 7.43 -7.36 -7.25
N ASN A 22 8.03 -7.36 -6.05
CA ASN A 22 8.82 -6.24 -5.56
C ASN A 22 9.99 -5.89 -6.49
N TYR A 23 10.71 -6.90 -6.98
CA TYR A 23 11.83 -6.67 -7.90
C TYR A 23 11.36 -6.05 -9.21
N ILE A 24 10.27 -6.56 -9.79
CA ILE A 24 9.69 -6.01 -11.03
C ILE A 24 9.20 -4.59 -10.80
N ALA A 25 8.48 -4.33 -9.70
CA ALA A 25 7.98 -3.00 -9.37
C ALA A 25 9.13 -2.00 -9.15
N MET A 26 10.22 -2.42 -8.47
CA MET A 26 11.41 -1.60 -8.27
C MET A 26 12.10 -1.27 -9.60
N GLN A 27 12.27 -2.26 -10.49
CA GLN A 27 12.87 -2.03 -11.79
C GLN A 27 12.02 -1.05 -12.63
N GLN A 28 10.70 -1.24 -12.64
CA GLN A 28 9.78 -0.33 -13.35
C GLN A 28 9.82 1.09 -12.76
N ALA A 29 9.89 1.23 -11.44
CA ALA A 29 9.99 2.52 -10.78
C ALA A 29 11.32 3.25 -11.11
N ILE A 30 12.43 2.51 -11.20
CA ILE A 30 13.72 3.06 -11.63
C ILE A 30 13.64 3.53 -13.09
N ASP A 31 13.13 2.67 -13.98
CA ASP A 31 13.02 2.98 -15.41
C ASP A 31 12.11 4.22 -15.65
N ASP A 32 10.99 4.32 -14.92
CA ASP A 32 10.06 5.45 -15.04
C ASP A 32 10.60 6.76 -14.42
N SER A 33 11.41 6.66 -13.36
CA SER A 33 11.99 7.83 -12.68
C SER A 33 13.09 8.52 -13.45
N GLY A 34 13.71 7.83 -14.41
CA GLY A 34 14.89 8.32 -15.13
C GLY A 34 16.14 8.50 -14.25
N LEU A 35 16.19 7.84 -13.08
CA LEU A 35 17.40 7.82 -12.24
C LEU A 35 18.50 6.99 -12.89
N GLU A 36 19.73 7.50 -12.88
CA GLU A 36 20.89 6.77 -13.34
C GLU A 36 21.49 5.86 -12.24
N GLU A 37 22.39 4.97 -12.59
CA GLU A 37 23.04 4.05 -11.65
C GLU A 37 23.76 4.81 -10.51
N SER A 38 24.36 5.95 -10.79
CA SER A 38 25.02 6.81 -9.80
C SER A 38 24.04 7.44 -8.80
N ASP A 39 22.79 7.71 -9.22
CA ASP A 39 21.73 8.20 -8.34
C ASP A 39 21.21 7.11 -7.41
N ILE A 40 21.34 5.85 -7.79
CA ILE A 40 20.84 4.70 -7.04
C ILE A 40 21.92 4.17 -6.08
N ILE A 41 23.16 4.01 -6.57
CA ILE A 41 24.27 3.40 -5.84
C ILE A 41 25.09 4.45 -5.10
N ASN A 42 24.49 5.09 -4.10
CA ASN A 42 25.16 6.07 -3.23
C ASN A 42 24.54 6.05 -1.82
N GLU A 43 25.16 6.79 -0.87
CA GLU A 43 24.74 6.81 0.53
C GLU A 43 23.52 7.70 0.80
N GLN A 44 23.12 8.55 -0.15
CA GLN A 44 21.95 9.43 -0.06
C GLN A 44 20.69 8.81 -0.68
N THR A 45 20.79 7.58 -1.19
CA THR A 45 19.64 6.83 -1.73
C THR A 45 19.31 5.64 -0.84
N GLY A 46 18.11 5.68 -0.28
CA GLY A 46 17.61 4.67 0.67
C GLY A 46 16.42 3.88 0.17
N LEU A 47 15.99 2.90 0.97
CA LEU A 47 14.90 1.98 0.67
C LEU A 47 14.11 1.65 1.95
N ILE A 48 12.79 1.87 1.92
CA ILE A 48 11.87 1.41 2.98
C ILE A 48 10.74 0.62 2.30
N MET A 49 10.77 -0.70 2.44
CA MET A 49 9.79 -1.60 1.80
C MET A 49 9.23 -2.58 2.83
N GLY A 50 7.91 -2.73 2.86
CA GLY A 50 7.24 -3.54 3.87
C GLY A 50 6.36 -4.66 3.32
N SER A 51 5.88 -5.48 4.26
CA SER A 51 4.85 -6.50 4.06
C SER A 51 3.99 -6.55 5.32
N GLY A 52 2.70 -6.83 5.19
CA GLY A 52 1.80 -7.01 6.32
C GLY A 52 2.16 -8.21 7.20
N GLY A 53 2.85 -9.18 6.65
CA GLY A 53 3.35 -10.35 7.36
C GLY A 53 4.53 -11.04 6.66
N PRO A 54 5.24 -11.94 7.36
CA PRO A 54 6.30 -12.76 6.75
C PRO A 54 5.69 -13.77 5.78
N SER A 55 6.51 -14.33 4.88
CA SER A 55 6.04 -15.36 3.95
C SER A 55 5.56 -16.61 4.68
N THR A 56 4.25 -16.79 4.76
CA THR A 56 3.60 -17.97 5.35
C THR A 56 3.93 -19.23 4.58
N ARG A 57 4.02 -19.16 3.26
CA ARG A 57 4.44 -20.25 2.40
C ARG A 57 5.84 -20.77 2.77
N ALA A 58 6.82 -19.86 2.89
CA ALA A 58 8.20 -20.25 3.20
C ALA A 58 8.32 -20.92 4.57
N LEU A 59 7.54 -20.46 5.56
CA LEU A 59 7.50 -21.04 6.89
C LEU A 59 6.89 -22.44 6.89
N ILE A 60 5.78 -22.64 6.18
CA ILE A 60 5.12 -23.96 6.07
C ILE A 60 6.01 -24.94 5.32
N GLU A 61 6.58 -24.56 4.17
CA GLU A 61 7.51 -25.40 3.41
C GLU A 61 8.71 -25.82 4.27
N ALA A 62 9.30 -24.91 5.06
CA ALA A 62 10.41 -25.22 5.95
C ALA A 62 9.98 -26.19 7.07
N ALA A 63 8.79 -26.01 7.65
CA ALA A 63 8.24 -26.91 8.66
C ALA A 63 7.98 -28.32 8.12
N ASP A 64 7.39 -28.44 6.92
CA ASP A 64 7.09 -29.74 6.29
C ASP A 64 8.36 -30.48 5.87
N ILE A 65 9.35 -29.77 5.33
CA ILE A 65 10.67 -30.35 5.05
C ILE A 65 11.33 -30.84 6.35
N THR A 66 11.25 -30.05 7.42
CA THR A 66 11.81 -30.42 8.73
C THR A 66 11.16 -31.70 9.27
N ARG A 67 9.83 -31.79 9.23
CA ARG A 67 9.07 -32.96 9.68
C ARG A 67 9.37 -34.23 8.87
N SER A 68 9.48 -34.07 7.53
CA SER A 68 9.61 -35.22 6.63
C SER A 68 11.06 -35.65 6.35
N LYS A 69 12.03 -34.70 6.35
CA LYS A 69 13.41 -34.95 5.90
C LYS A 69 14.49 -34.46 6.87
N GLY A 70 14.06 -33.81 7.99
CA GLY A 70 14.95 -33.24 8.99
C GLY A 70 15.44 -31.81 8.64
N PRO A 71 15.89 -31.04 9.66
CA PRO A 71 16.17 -29.60 9.52
C PRO A 71 17.30 -29.27 8.55
N LYS A 72 18.29 -30.16 8.38
CA LYS A 72 19.41 -29.98 7.43
C LYS A 72 18.96 -29.93 5.95
N ARG A 73 17.74 -30.35 5.64
CA ARG A 73 17.16 -30.35 4.29
C ARG A 73 16.40 -29.08 3.94
N VAL A 74 16.13 -28.21 4.88
CA VAL A 74 15.46 -26.90 4.65
C VAL A 74 16.28 -26.01 3.72
N GLY A 75 17.61 -26.12 3.79
CA GLY A 75 18.53 -25.35 2.94
C GLY A 75 18.86 -23.97 3.53
N PRO A 76 19.91 -23.30 2.99
CA PRO A 76 20.50 -22.10 3.60
C PRO A 76 19.70 -20.82 3.35
N PHE A 77 18.69 -20.83 2.48
CA PHE A 77 17.96 -19.64 2.05
C PHE A 77 16.58 -19.48 2.72
N ALA A 78 16.22 -20.34 3.67
CA ALA A 78 14.93 -20.24 4.34
C ALA A 78 14.79 -18.95 5.17
N VAL A 79 15.85 -18.52 5.85
CA VAL A 79 15.85 -17.28 6.65
C VAL A 79 15.59 -16.04 5.77
N PRO A 80 16.39 -15.76 4.72
CA PRO A 80 16.07 -14.63 3.81
C PRO A 80 14.68 -14.70 3.18
N LYS A 81 14.10 -15.88 3.10
CA LYS A 81 12.76 -16.08 2.59
C LYS A 81 11.65 -15.77 3.59
N ALA A 82 11.88 -15.91 4.88
CA ALA A 82 10.85 -15.83 5.92
C ALA A 82 11.01 -14.67 6.88
N MET A 83 12.10 -13.92 6.82
CA MET A 83 12.33 -12.79 7.73
C MET A 83 11.38 -11.62 7.40
N SER A 84 11.01 -10.85 8.42
CA SER A 84 10.11 -9.69 8.28
C SER A 84 10.66 -8.61 7.33
N SER A 85 11.99 -8.50 7.24
CA SER A 85 12.70 -7.54 6.37
C SER A 85 12.96 -8.07 4.95
N THR A 86 12.34 -9.17 4.53
CA THR A 86 12.57 -9.75 3.21
C THR A 86 12.41 -8.75 2.08
N ASN A 87 11.37 -7.92 2.11
CA ASN A 87 11.06 -7.01 1.02
C ASN A 87 12.17 -5.98 0.80
N SER A 88 12.70 -5.37 1.86
CA SER A 88 13.82 -4.43 1.75
C SER A 88 15.13 -5.14 1.43
N ALA A 89 15.44 -6.24 2.11
CA ALA A 89 16.71 -6.95 1.95
C ALA A 89 16.90 -7.56 0.54
N THR A 90 15.82 -8.09 -0.06
CA THR A 90 15.88 -8.68 -1.41
C THR A 90 16.02 -7.65 -2.52
N LEU A 91 15.74 -6.37 -2.25
CA LEU A 91 15.91 -5.27 -3.20
C LEU A 91 17.25 -4.54 -3.00
N ALA A 92 17.64 -4.24 -1.77
CA ALA A 92 18.84 -3.45 -1.49
C ALA A 92 20.09 -4.04 -2.15
N THR A 93 20.30 -5.35 -2.05
CA THR A 93 21.50 -6.01 -2.61
C THR A 93 21.56 -5.98 -4.15
N PRO A 94 20.52 -6.39 -4.92
CA PRO A 94 20.61 -6.38 -6.37
C PRO A 94 20.66 -4.97 -6.99
N PHE A 95 20.06 -3.98 -6.35
CA PHE A 95 20.08 -2.60 -6.83
C PHE A 95 21.23 -1.76 -6.24
N GLY A 96 22.02 -2.32 -5.32
CA GLY A 96 23.21 -1.65 -4.77
C GLY A 96 22.91 -0.47 -3.86
N ILE A 97 21.74 -0.46 -3.20
CA ILE A 97 21.33 0.59 -2.27
C ILE A 97 22.31 0.68 -1.12
N LYS A 98 22.81 1.86 -0.81
CA LYS A 98 23.82 2.09 0.25
C LYS A 98 23.34 3.01 1.38
N GLY A 99 22.25 3.74 1.17
CA GLY A 99 21.62 4.54 2.21
C GLY A 99 20.78 3.70 3.17
N ILE A 100 19.79 4.33 3.78
CA ILE A 100 18.87 3.68 4.74
C ILE A 100 18.18 2.47 4.10
N ASN A 101 18.17 1.32 4.80
CA ASN A 101 17.51 0.10 4.33
C ASN A 101 16.88 -0.66 5.50
N TYR A 102 15.56 -0.65 5.59
CA TYR A 102 14.78 -1.45 6.53
C TYR A 102 13.34 -1.67 6.05
N SER A 103 12.62 -2.56 6.75
CA SER A 103 11.21 -2.82 6.50
C SER A 103 10.35 -2.36 7.66
N ILE A 104 9.13 -1.91 7.35
CA ILE A 104 8.04 -1.68 8.29
C ILE A 104 7.02 -2.80 8.11
N SER A 105 6.36 -3.21 9.19
CA SER A 105 5.19 -4.08 9.17
C SER A 105 4.12 -3.48 10.09
N SER A 106 2.99 -3.10 9.51
CA SER A 106 1.85 -2.48 10.19
C SER A 106 0.54 -2.91 9.51
N ALA A 107 0.39 -4.23 9.33
CA ALA A 107 -0.77 -4.84 8.68
C ALA A 107 -1.12 -4.15 7.34
N CYS A 108 -2.38 -3.76 7.13
CA CYS A 108 -2.84 -3.16 5.88
C CYS A 108 -2.31 -1.72 5.64
N ALA A 109 -1.79 -1.05 6.67
CA ALA A 109 -1.21 0.30 6.57
C ALA A 109 0.30 0.30 6.22
N THR A 110 0.91 -0.88 6.08
CA THR A 110 2.35 -1.06 5.94
C THR A 110 3.00 -0.17 4.90
N SER A 111 2.58 -0.24 3.64
CA SER A 111 3.25 0.51 2.57
C SER A 111 2.97 2.01 2.62
N SER A 112 1.84 2.45 3.18
CA SER A 112 1.60 3.87 3.45
C SER A 112 2.54 4.39 4.54
N HIS A 113 2.80 3.61 5.60
CA HIS A 113 3.83 3.96 6.58
C HIS A 113 5.24 3.94 5.97
N CYS A 114 5.55 3.01 5.06
CA CYS A 114 6.84 3.03 4.34
C CYS A 114 7.02 4.34 3.55
N ILE A 115 5.98 4.78 2.83
CA ILE A 115 6.00 6.02 2.07
C ILE A 115 6.13 7.23 3.01
N GLY A 116 5.33 7.29 4.07
CA GLY A 116 5.38 8.40 5.03
C GLY A 116 6.73 8.51 5.75
N ASN A 117 7.30 7.38 6.19
CA ASN A 117 8.63 7.40 6.80
C ASN A 117 9.73 7.79 5.80
N ALA A 118 9.63 7.36 4.54
CA ALA A 118 10.56 7.78 3.49
C ALA A 118 10.48 9.29 3.22
N TYR A 119 9.27 9.83 3.19
CA TYR A 119 9.02 11.27 3.10
C TYR A 119 9.69 12.04 4.25
N GLU A 120 9.52 11.60 5.49
CA GLU A 120 10.17 12.22 6.64
C GLU A 120 11.71 12.14 6.57
N MET A 121 12.29 11.03 6.03
CA MET A 121 13.74 10.93 5.84
C MET A 121 14.27 11.99 4.86
N ILE A 122 13.53 12.30 3.80
CA ILE A 122 13.88 13.36 2.87
C ILE A 122 13.70 14.74 3.51
N GLN A 123 12.56 14.98 4.16
CA GLN A 123 12.29 16.24 4.86
C GLN A 123 13.35 16.59 5.91
N TYR A 124 13.88 15.60 6.62
CA TYR A 124 14.94 15.79 7.61
C TYR A 124 16.36 15.82 6.99
N GLY A 125 16.49 15.80 5.66
CA GLY A 125 17.77 15.85 4.96
C GLY A 125 18.66 14.62 5.20
N LYS A 126 18.08 13.48 5.54
CA LYS A 126 18.83 12.23 5.78
C LYS A 126 19.06 11.42 4.50
N GLN A 127 18.21 11.60 3.53
CA GLN A 127 18.31 10.98 2.20
C GLN A 127 17.79 11.97 1.15
N ASP A 128 18.34 11.91 -0.06
CA ASP A 128 17.88 12.69 -1.20
C ASP A 128 16.87 11.94 -2.06
N VAL A 129 17.00 10.62 -2.09
CA VAL A 129 16.12 9.69 -2.83
C VAL A 129 15.74 8.53 -1.95
N MET A 130 14.46 8.17 -1.97
CA MET A 130 13.94 7.01 -1.25
C MET A 130 13.04 6.16 -2.15
N PHE A 131 13.32 4.87 -2.21
CA PHE A 131 12.38 3.90 -2.74
C PHE A 131 11.47 3.43 -1.60
N ALA A 132 10.16 3.60 -1.75
CA ALA A 132 9.20 3.31 -0.70
C ALA A 132 7.99 2.56 -1.22
N GLY A 133 7.52 1.60 -0.44
CA GLY A 133 6.33 0.83 -0.80
C GLY A 133 6.24 -0.50 -0.09
N GLY A 134 5.74 -1.51 -0.78
CA GLY A 134 5.58 -2.81 -0.19
C GLY A 134 5.14 -3.89 -1.18
N GLY A 135 5.22 -5.12 -0.74
CA GLY A 135 4.74 -6.27 -1.48
C GLY A 135 4.19 -7.33 -0.55
N GLU A 136 3.15 -7.98 -1.02
CA GLU A 136 2.46 -9.02 -0.27
C GLU A 136 2.25 -10.25 -1.14
N GLU A 137 2.57 -11.44 -0.60
CA GLU A 137 2.27 -12.67 -1.32
C GLU A 137 0.80 -13.06 -1.16
N LEU A 138 0.21 -13.62 -2.21
CA LEU A 138 -1.08 -14.31 -2.13
C LEU A 138 -0.84 -15.79 -1.91
N ASN A 139 -1.20 -16.30 -0.73
CA ASN A 139 -1.03 -17.70 -0.37
C ASN A 139 -2.19 -18.20 0.50
N TRP A 140 -2.64 -19.43 0.25
CA TRP A 140 -3.76 -20.03 0.98
C TRP A 140 -3.54 -20.06 2.51
N ALA A 141 -2.30 -20.22 2.95
CA ALA A 141 -1.96 -20.30 4.36
C ALA A 141 -2.16 -18.96 5.09
N LEU A 142 -2.01 -17.84 4.39
CA LEU A 142 -2.38 -16.53 4.93
C LEU A 142 -3.90 -16.31 4.83
N SER A 143 -4.50 -16.71 3.71
CA SER A 143 -5.95 -16.56 3.50
C SER A 143 -6.76 -17.29 4.55
N VAL A 144 -6.39 -18.51 4.93
CA VAL A 144 -7.11 -19.29 5.93
C VAL A 144 -7.17 -18.63 7.31
N LEU A 145 -6.18 -17.78 7.66
CA LEU A 145 -6.19 -17.07 8.95
C LEU A 145 -7.30 -16.00 8.96
N PHE A 146 -7.50 -15.31 7.85
CA PHE A 146 -8.57 -14.33 7.70
C PHE A 146 -9.95 -14.96 7.51
N ASP A 147 -10.01 -16.10 6.83
CA ASP A 147 -11.23 -16.87 6.67
C ASP A 147 -11.72 -17.41 8.03
N ALA A 148 -10.81 -17.96 8.84
CA ALA A 148 -11.10 -18.47 10.18
C ALA A 148 -11.66 -17.41 11.13
N MET A 149 -11.33 -16.14 10.94
CA MET A 149 -11.88 -15.04 11.73
C MET A 149 -13.15 -14.41 11.11
N GLY A 150 -13.61 -14.94 9.97
CA GLY A 150 -14.81 -14.43 9.28
C GLY A 150 -14.64 -13.07 8.63
N ALA A 151 -13.41 -12.65 8.30
CA ALA A 151 -13.15 -11.35 7.71
C ALA A 151 -13.23 -11.34 6.17
N MET A 152 -13.17 -12.52 5.53
CA MET A 152 -13.22 -12.65 4.08
C MET A 152 -14.65 -12.84 3.56
N SER A 153 -14.89 -12.34 2.34
CA SER A 153 -16.12 -12.60 1.61
C SER A 153 -16.25 -14.09 1.29
N SER A 154 -17.40 -14.67 1.61
CA SER A 154 -17.70 -16.10 1.40
C SER A 154 -18.99 -16.36 0.63
N LYS A 155 -19.91 -15.39 0.58
CA LYS A 155 -21.22 -15.56 -0.09
C LYS A 155 -21.12 -15.53 -1.63
N TYR A 156 -20.01 -15.05 -2.18
CA TYR A 156 -19.85 -14.81 -3.61
C TYR A 156 -18.83 -15.71 -4.29
N ASN A 157 -18.53 -16.87 -3.71
CA ASN A 157 -17.55 -17.82 -4.29
C ASN A 157 -17.93 -18.28 -5.71
N GLU A 158 -19.23 -18.37 -6.01
CA GLU A 158 -19.72 -18.71 -7.37
C GLU A 158 -19.71 -17.50 -8.34
N THR A 159 -19.54 -16.28 -7.83
CA THR A 159 -19.46 -15.05 -8.61
C THR A 159 -18.31 -14.15 -8.14
N PRO A 160 -17.05 -14.62 -8.19
CA PRO A 160 -15.92 -13.97 -7.53
C PRO A 160 -15.63 -12.56 -8.05
N SER A 161 -15.93 -12.27 -9.30
CA SER A 161 -15.77 -10.93 -9.89
C SER A 161 -16.66 -9.86 -9.23
N SER A 162 -17.69 -10.27 -8.48
CA SER A 162 -18.60 -9.37 -7.78
C SER A 162 -18.50 -9.45 -6.26
N SER A 163 -17.46 -10.11 -5.72
CA SER A 163 -17.30 -10.32 -4.28
C SER A 163 -16.84 -9.05 -3.56
N SER A 164 -15.82 -8.35 -4.07
CA SER A 164 -15.37 -7.09 -3.51
C SER A 164 -16.35 -5.98 -3.90
N ARG A 165 -17.12 -5.48 -2.91
CA ARG A 165 -18.26 -4.58 -3.12
C ARG A 165 -18.42 -3.56 -1.98
N ALA A 166 -17.38 -2.80 -1.71
CA ALA A 166 -17.44 -1.77 -0.68
C ALA A 166 -18.69 -0.89 -0.85
N TYR A 167 -19.33 -0.57 0.27
CA TYR A 167 -20.54 0.25 0.36
C TYR A 167 -21.85 -0.39 -0.14
N ASP A 168 -21.79 -1.59 -0.75
CA ASP A 168 -23.02 -2.35 -1.06
C ASP A 168 -23.63 -2.88 0.24
N LYS A 169 -24.96 -2.90 0.34
CA LYS A 169 -25.66 -3.38 1.56
C LYS A 169 -25.42 -4.87 1.85
N ASP A 170 -25.10 -5.65 0.82
CA ASP A 170 -24.90 -7.09 0.89
C ASP A 170 -23.40 -7.46 0.97
N ARG A 171 -22.51 -6.49 1.22
CA ARG A 171 -21.08 -6.76 1.43
C ARG A 171 -20.88 -7.66 2.63
N ASP A 172 -19.94 -8.58 2.54
CA ASP A 172 -19.76 -9.64 3.54
C ASP A 172 -18.32 -9.91 3.98
N GLY A 173 -17.38 -9.08 3.54
CA GLY A 173 -15.96 -9.22 3.85
C GLY A 173 -15.07 -8.82 2.69
N PHE A 174 -13.77 -8.79 2.92
CA PHE A 174 -12.81 -8.42 1.89
C PHE A 174 -12.44 -9.62 1.00
N VAL A 175 -11.93 -9.32 -0.19
CA VAL A 175 -11.31 -10.29 -1.11
C VAL A 175 -9.81 -10.10 -1.04
N ILE A 176 -9.09 -11.13 -0.58
CA ILE A 176 -7.63 -11.06 -0.47
C ILE A 176 -6.98 -11.02 -1.84
N ALA A 177 -5.95 -10.20 -1.98
CA ALA A 177 -5.12 -10.08 -3.18
C ALA A 177 -3.64 -10.07 -2.80
N GLY A 178 -2.77 -10.08 -3.78
CA GLY A 178 -1.34 -9.91 -3.63
C GLY A 178 -0.80 -8.89 -4.62
N GLY A 179 0.49 -8.65 -4.59
CA GLY A 179 1.15 -7.74 -5.50
C GLY A 179 2.27 -6.96 -4.85
N ALA A 180 2.75 -5.94 -5.56
CA ALA A 180 3.74 -5.00 -5.06
C ALA A 180 3.55 -3.64 -5.70
N GLY A 181 4.14 -2.62 -5.08
CA GLY A 181 4.29 -1.29 -5.64
C GLY A 181 5.51 -0.61 -5.04
N VAL A 182 6.11 0.28 -5.82
CA VAL A 182 7.24 1.11 -5.39
C VAL A 182 7.03 2.53 -5.89
N LEU A 183 7.13 3.49 -4.99
CA LEU A 183 7.27 4.91 -5.34
C LEU A 183 8.73 5.32 -5.21
N VAL A 184 9.18 6.17 -6.12
CA VAL A 184 10.42 6.94 -5.98
C VAL A 184 10.07 8.29 -5.40
N LEU A 185 10.50 8.55 -4.17
CA LEU A 185 10.44 9.86 -3.56
C LEU A 185 11.80 10.54 -3.72
N GLU A 186 11.79 11.78 -4.10
CA GLU A 186 13.00 12.55 -4.34
C GLU A 186 12.82 13.96 -3.79
N GLU A 187 13.91 14.54 -3.28
CA GLU A 187 13.94 15.93 -2.87
C GLU A 187 13.55 16.84 -4.06
N MET A 188 12.64 17.80 -3.81
CA MET A 188 11.96 18.55 -4.87
C MET A 188 12.90 19.33 -5.77
N GLU A 189 13.85 20.06 -5.20
CA GLU A 189 14.75 20.89 -6.00
C GLU A 189 15.76 20.04 -6.79
N ARG A 190 16.16 18.89 -6.24
CA ARG A 190 16.95 17.89 -6.95
C ARG A 190 16.17 17.32 -8.15
N ALA A 191 14.92 16.93 -7.95
CA ALA A 191 14.06 16.41 -9.01
C ALA A 191 13.88 17.43 -10.15
N LYS A 192 13.60 18.70 -9.80
CA LYS A 192 13.49 19.80 -10.77
C LYS A 192 14.81 20.05 -11.50
N ALA A 193 15.93 20.06 -10.80
CA ALA A 193 17.25 20.35 -11.38
C ALA A 193 17.66 19.34 -12.46
N ARG A 194 17.27 18.07 -12.32
CA ARG A 194 17.52 17.04 -13.35
C ARG A 194 16.39 16.90 -14.39
N GLY A 195 15.33 17.73 -14.29
CA GLY A 195 14.20 17.67 -15.21
C GLY A 195 13.35 16.42 -15.08
N ALA A 196 13.20 15.89 -13.86
CA ALA A 196 12.41 14.71 -13.60
C ALA A 196 10.94 14.92 -13.95
N LYS A 197 10.27 13.85 -14.39
CA LYS A 197 8.81 13.83 -14.46
C LYS A 197 8.27 13.68 -13.04
N ILE A 198 7.60 14.72 -12.54
CA ILE A 198 7.01 14.75 -11.21
C ILE A 198 5.52 14.43 -11.34
N TYR A 199 5.07 13.34 -10.74
CA TYR A 199 3.65 12.94 -10.74
C TYR A 199 2.84 13.73 -9.72
N ALA A 200 3.41 13.97 -8.55
CA ALA A 200 2.82 14.76 -7.47
C ALA A 200 3.89 15.17 -6.45
N GLU A 201 3.57 16.13 -5.63
CA GLU A 201 4.26 16.42 -4.38
C GLU A 201 3.54 15.70 -3.23
N LEU A 202 4.26 14.91 -2.44
CA LEU A 202 3.74 14.37 -1.18
C LEU A 202 3.83 15.49 -0.14
N VAL A 203 2.69 16.05 0.23
CA VAL A 203 2.61 17.24 1.09
C VAL A 203 2.14 16.95 2.51
N GLY A 204 1.66 15.73 2.77
CA GLY A 204 1.19 15.37 4.10
C GLY A 204 1.26 13.87 4.37
N TYR A 205 1.56 13.56 5.62
CA TYR A 205 1.55 12.22 6.18
C TYR A 205 0.97 12.25 7.58
N GLY A 206 -0.02 11.39 7.83
CA GLY A 206 -0.58 11.14 9.15
C GLY A 206 -0.35 9.70 9.56
N ALA A 207 0.01 9.49 10.82
CA ALA A 207 0.13 8.17 11.42
C ALA A 207 -0.44 8.20 12.85
N THR A 208 -1.38 7.32 13.15
CA THR A 208 -2.03 7.25 14.48
C THR A 208 -2.29 5.81 14.90
N SER A 209 -2.59 5.63 16.16
CA SER A 209 -3.11 4.38 16.70
C SER A 209 -4.49 4.61 17.32
N ASP A 210 -5.41 3.70 17.08
CA ASP A 210 -6.74 3.73 17.73
C ASP A 210 -6.65 3.50 19.24
N GLY A 211 -5.73 2.61 19.68
CA GLY A 211 -5.62 2.24 21.10
C GLY A 211 -6.90 1.64 21.67
N HIS A 212 -7.73 1.01 20.85
CA HIS A 212 -9.06 0.53 21.20
C HIS A 212 -9.17 -0.99 21.15
N ASP A 213 -9.16 -1.59 19.97
CA ASP A 213 -9.33 -3.03 19.76
C ASP A 213 -8.35 -3.52 18.69
N MET A 214 -7.97 -4.81 18.76
CA MET A 214 -7.02 -5.43 17.83
C MET A 214 -7.57 -5.59 16.42
N VAL A 215 -8.89 -5.70 16.28
CA VAL A 215 -9.57 -6.06 15.02
C VAL A 215 -10.60 -5.01 14.61
N GLN A 216 -11.36 -4.46 15.57
CA GLN A 216 -12.44 -3.52 15.31
C GLN A 216 -11.90 -2.08 15.30
N PRO A 217 -12.05 -1.34 14.18
CA PRO A 217 -11.63 0.05 14.13
C PRO A 217 -12.54 0.94 14.99
N SER A 218 -11.95 1.91 15.67
CA SER A 218 -12.70 2.91 16.44
C SER A 218 -13.34 3.99 15.57
N GLY A 219 -12.70 4.30 14.43
CA GLY A 219 -12.99 5.47 13.60
C GLY A 219 -12.32 6.76 14.09
N GLU A 220 -12.13 6.92 15.40
CA GLU A 220 -11.51 8.11 15.98
C GLU A 220 -10.04 8.26 15.55
N GLY A 221 -9.25 7.19 15.60
CA GLY A 221 -7.87 7.20 15.14
C GLY A 221 -7.74 7.53 13.67
N ALA A 222 -8.68 7.03 12.83
CA ALA A 222 -8.74 7.34 11.41
C ALA A 222 -9.01 8.84 11.15
N SER A 223 -9.95 9.44 11.90
CA SER A 223 -10.22 10.89 11.83
C SER A 223 -8.99 11.71 12.21
N ARG A 224 -8.31 11.38 13.31
CA ARG A 224 -7.04 12.04 13.71
C ARG A 224 -5.96 11.88 12.65
N CYS A 225 -5.87 10.69 12.05
CA CYS A 225 -4.89 10.38 11.00
C CYS A 225 -5.08 11.27 9.78
N MET A 226 -6.31 11.37 9.27
CA MET A 226 -6.65 12.25 8.14
C MET A 226 -6.37 13.71 8.46
N LYS A 227 -6.81 14.20 9.65
CA LYS A 227 -6.53 15.57 10.10
C LYS A 227 -5.03 15.86 10.19
N MET A 228 -4.22 14.90 10.64
CA MET A 228 -2.76 15.02 10.68
C MET A 228 -2.15 15.09 9.27
N ALA A 229 -2.60 14.24 8.35
CA ALA A 229 -2.12 14.23 6.97
C ALA A 229 -2.49 15.50 6.18
N MET A 230 -3.49 16.24 6.63
CA MET A 230 -3.93 17.50 6.02
C MET A 230 -3.48 18.75 6.81
N LYS A 231 -2.73 18.55 7.90
CA LYS A 231 -2.28 19.66 8.72
C LYS A 231 -1.38 20.62 7.92
N ASP A 232 -1.65 21.90 8.02
CA ASP A 232 -0.91 22.97 7.34
C ASP A 232 -0.98 22.94 5.81
N ILE A 233 -1.89 22.14 5.22
CA ILE A 233 -2.13 22.11 3.77
C ILE A 233 -3.19 23.16 3.43
N PRO A 234 -2.87 24.18 2.58
CA PRO A 234 -3.79 25.27 2.24
C PRO A 234 -4.79 24.90 1.13
N TYR A 235 -4.79 23.67 0.66
CA TYR A 235 -5.58 23.18 -0.47
C TYR A 235 -6.78 22.35 -0.01
N GLU A 236 -7.91 22.45 -0.70
CA GLU A 236 -9.04 21.52 -0.52
C GLU A 236 -8.67 20.13 -1.08
N ILE A 237 -9.20 19.08 -0.49
CA ILE A 237 -9.07 17.71 -1.00
C ILE A 237 -10.13 17.50 -2.08
N ASP A 238 -9.72 17.13 -3.29
CA ASP A 238 -10.62 16.91 -4.43
C ASP A 238 -11.08 15.46 -4.54
N TYR A 239 -10.34 14.52 -3.93
CA TYR A 239 -10.66 13.10 -3.99
C TYR A 239 -10.06 12.35 -2.79
N ILE A 240 -10.80 11.37 -2.30
CA ILE A 240 -10.34 10.42 -1.29
C ILE A 240 -10.27 9.02 -1.89
N ASN A 241 -9.12 8.37 -1.79
CA ASN A 241 -9.00 6.93 -1.95
C ASN A 241 -9.11 6.28 -0.56
N PRO A 242 -10.28 5.75 -0.18
CA PRO A 242 -10.52 5.22 1.16
C PRO A 242 -9.91 3.83 1.31
N HIS A 243 -9.74 3.40 2.55
CA HIS A 243 -9.36 2.03 2.84
C HIS A 243 -10.40 0.99 2.39
N ALA A 244 -11.64 1.23 2.65
CA ALA A 244 -12.86 0.59 2.12
C ALA A 244 -12.68 -0.86 1.63
N THR A 245 -12.61 -1.80 2.58
CA THR A 245 -12.27 -3.21 2.30
C THR A 245 -13.47 -4.09 1.94
N SER A 246 -14.69 -3.54 1.84
CA SER A 246 -15.94 -4.32 1.65
C SER A 246 -16.34 -5.09 2.92
N THR A 247 -15.89 -4.65 4.09
CA THR A 247 -16.31 -5.22 5.37
C THR A 247 -17.46 -4.41 5.97
N PRO A 248 -18.49 -5.06 6.55
CA PRO A 248 -19.64 -4.35 7.11
C PRO A 248 -19.27 -3.28 8.15
N VAL A 249 -18.37 -3.61 9.07
CA VAL A 249 -17.94 -2.70 10.14
C VAL A 249 -16.91 -1.69 9.65
N GLY A 250 -15.89 -2.14 8.89
CA GLY A 250 -14.78 -1.31 8.44
C GLY A 250 -15.24 -0.14 7.57
N ASP A 251 -16.03 -0.42 6.54
CA ASP A 251 -16.53 0.61 5.63
C ASP A 251 -17.38 1.66 6.37
N SER A 252 -18.22 1.21 7.35
CA SER A 252 -19.06 2.13 8.13
C SER A 252 -18.23 3.03 9.03
N LYS A 253 -17.23 2.47 9.73
CA LYS A 253 -16.37 3.24 10.62
C LYS A 253 -15.48 4.23 9.89
N GLU A 254 -15.01 3.89 8.70
CA GLU A 254 -14.26 4.83 7.88
C GLU A 254 -15.14 5.98 7.37
N ILE A 255 -16.37 5.71 6.94
CA ILE A 255 -17.30 6.78 6.53
C ILE A 255 -17.64 7.70 7.71
N GLU A 256 -17.88 7.16 8.92
CA GLU A 256 -18.06 7.98 10.12
C GLU A 256 -16.85 8.90 10.36
N ALA A 257 -15.63 8.38 10.23
CA ALA A 257 -14.39 9.16 10.37
C ALA A 257 -14.23 10.24 9.27
N ILE A 258 -14.60 9.93 8.02
CA ILE A 258 -14.60 10.90 6.91
C ILE A 258 -15.63 12.02 7.19
N GLN A 259 -16.83 11.66 7.61
CA GLN A 259 -17.87 12.65 7.98
C GLN A 259 -17.40 13.55 9.12
N GLU A 260 -16.77 12.99 10.15
CA GLU A 260 -16.20 13.78 11.27
C GLU A 260 -15.08 14.71 10.80
N THR A 261 -14.29 14.28 9.82
CA THR A 261 -13.14 15.04 9.32
C THR A 261 -13.56 16.17 8.38
N PHE A 262 -14.48 15.92 7.45
CA PHE A 262 -14.85 16.84 6.37
C PHE A 262 -16.20 17.56 6.59
N GLY A 263 -17.00 17.11 7.55
CA GLY A 263 -18.31 17.70 7.84
C GLY A 263 -19.25 17.58 6.63
N LEU A 264 -19.77 18.74 6.16
CA LEU A 264 -20.72 18.78 5.03
C LEU A 264 -20.06 18.78 3.64
N LYS A 265 -18.73 18.95 3.58
CA LYS A 265 -17.97 19.06 2.32
C LYS A 265 -17.12 17.83 2.08
N ILE A 266 -17.72 16.66 2.08
CA ILE A 266 -17.01 15.41 1.79
C ILE A 266 -16.61 15.39 0.32
N PRO A 267 -15.30 15.21 -0.01
CA PRO A 267 -14.87 15.04 -1.40
C PRO A 267 -15.42 13.74 -2.03
N PRO A 268 -15.53 13.67 -3.37
CA PRO A 268 -15.76 12.41 -4.06
C PRO A 268 -14.79 11.32 -3.57
N LEU A 269 -15.30 10.10 -3.41
CA LEU A 269 -14.48 8.97 -2.99
C LEU A 269 -14.81 7.70 -3.76
N SER A 270 -13.81 6.85 -3.97
CA SER A 270 -14.03 5.55 -4.60
C SER A 270 -13.13 4.45 -4.05
N ALA A 271 -13.73 3.30 -3.78
CA ALA A 271 -13.05 2.12 -3.25
C ALA A 271 -12.35 1.34 -4.37
N THR A 272 -11.07 1.61 -4.61
CA THR A 272 -10.25 0.89 -5.62
C THR A 272 -10.14 -0.60 -5.33
N LYS A 273 -10.25 -1.02 -4.06
CA LYS A 273 -10.27 -2.45 -3.68
C LYS A 273 -11.47 -3.22 -4.23
N SER A 274 -12.54 -2.55 -4.65
CA SER A 274 -13.64 -3.20 -5.36
C SER A 274 -13.23 -3.73 -6.74
N LEU A 275 -12.16 -3.18 -7.33
CA LEU A 275 -11.58 -3.57 -8.62
C LEU A 275 -10.39 -4.53 -8.47
N THR A 276 -9.60 -4.38 -7.40
CA THR A 276 -8.30 -5.06 -7.25
C THR A 276 -8.27 -6.13 -6.14
N GLY A 277 -9.25 -6.12 -5.24
CA GLY A 277 -9.15 -6.81 -3.97
C GLY A 277 -8.22 -6.08 -3.00
N HIS A 278 -7.98 -6.69 -1.84
CA HIS A 278 -7.17 -6.14 -0.77
C HIS A 278 -5.82 -6.85 -0.68
N SER A 279 -4.78 -6.21 -1.13
CA SER A 279 -3.39 -6.73 -1.11
C SER A 279 -2.65 -6.47 0.21
N LEU A 280 -3.38 -6.33 1.32
CA LEU A 280 -2.84 -6.20 2.68
C LEU A 280 -1.74 -5.12 2.77
N GLY A 281 -0.51 -5.51 3.13
CA GLY A 281 0.60 -4.59 3.30
C GLY A 281 1.05 -3.87 2.02
N ALA A 282 0.71 -4.37 0.84
CA ALA A 282 0.98 -3.71 -0.44
C ALA A 282 -0.14 -2.73 -0.86
N ALA A 283 -1.30 -2.75 -0.19
CA ALA A 283 -2.46 -1.98 -0.64
C ALA A 283 -2.20 -0.48 -0.69
N GLY A 284 -1.57 0.10 0.33
CA GLY A 284 -1.37 1.54 0.42
C GLY A 284 -0.51 2.12 -0.69
N VAL A 285 0.57 1.45 -1.11
CA VAL A 285 1.38 1.93 -2.24
C VAL A 285 0.66 1.76 -3.57
N GLN A 286 -0.11 0.68 -3.75
CA GLN A 286 -0.92 0.50 -4.95
C GLN A 286 -1.98 1.60 -5.05
N GLU A 287 -2.66 1.91 -3.97
CA GLU A 287 -3.68 2.98 -3.90
C GLU A 287 -3.09 4.37 -4.08
N ALA A 288 -1.88 4.62 -3.55
CA ALA A 288 -1.11 5.82 -3.86
C ALA A 288 -0.85 5.93 -5.37
N ILE A 289 -0.35 4.87 -6.01
CA ILE A 289 -0.11 4.82 -7.46
C ILE A 289 -1.41 5.06 -8.24
N TYR A 290 -2.52 4.41 -7.87
CA TYR A 290 -3.81 4.64 -8.54
C TYR A 290 -4.28 6.08 -8.41
N SER A 291 -4.12 6.69 -7.23
CA SER A 291 -4.46 8.09 -6.99
C SER A 291 -3.63 9.04 -7.86
N LEU A 292 -2.32 8.78 -7.98
CA LEU A 292 -1.44 9.54 -8.88
C LEU A 292 -1.83 9.37 -10.35
N LEU A 293 -2.18 8.15 -10.78
CA LEU A 293 -2.65 7.90 -12.14
C LEU A 293 -3.98 8.59 -12.43
N MET A 294 -4.92 8.59 -11.50
CA MET A 294 -6.19 9.31 -11.62
C MET A 294 -5.95 10.82 -11.73
N MET A 295 -5.09 11.39 -10.88
CA MET A 295 -4.70 12.79 -10.91
C MET A 295 -4.09 13.18 -12.27
N ASN A 296 -3.09 12.45 -12.74
CA ASN A 296 -2.36 12.79 -13.97
C ASN A 296 -3.16 12.49 -15.26
N ASN A 297 -4.14 11.64 -15.22
CA ASN A 297 -4.99 11.30 -16.38
C ASN A 297 -6.41 11.84 -16.26
N ARG A 298 -6.70 12.69 -15.28
CA ARG A 298 -7.95 13.45 -15.11
C ARG A 298 -9.20 12.57 -15.09
N PHE A 299 -9.19 11.52 -14.27
CA PHE A 299 -10.36 10.67 -14.06
C PHE A 299 -10.46 10.19 -12.59
N ILE A 300 -11.64 9.74 -12.20
CA ILE A 300 -11.86 8.99 -10.95
C ILE A 300 -12.48 7.65 -11.33
N CYS A 301 -11.87 6.54 -10.91
CA CYS A 301 -12.47 5.22 -11.11
C CYS A 301 -13.68 5.02 -10.20
N GLU A 302 -14.54 4.07 -10.54
CA GLU A 302 -15.71 3.73 -9.74
C GLU A 302 -15.39 2.84 -8.55
N SER A 303 -16.23 2.91 -7.52
CA SER A 303 -16.46 1.83 -6.56
C SER A 303 -17.30 0.76 -7.25
N ALA A 304 -16.67 -0.30 -7.75
CA ALA A 304 -17.35 -1.33 -8.52
C ALA A 304 -18.29 -2.20 -7.64
N ASN A 305 -19.20 -2.92 -8.30
CA ASN A 305 -20.05 -3.95 -7.70
C ASN A 305 -21.13 -3.44 -6.70
N ILE A 306 -21.38 -2.15 -6.61
CA ILE A 306 -22.49 -1.62 -5.82
C ILE A 306 -23.79 -1.84 -6.60
N LYS A 307 -24.53 -2.90 -6.27
CA LYS A 307 -25.86 -3.15 -6.82
C LYS A 307 -26.93 -2.39 -6.05
N ASN A 308 -26.82 -2.41 -4.74
CA ASN A 308 -27.71 -1.73 -3.81
C ASN A 308 -26.83 -1.00 -2.78
N ILE A 309 -26.81 0.32 -2.86
CA ILE A 309 -26.08 1.11 -1.86
C ILE A 309 -26.65 0.82 -0.46
N ASP A 310 -25.79 0.68 0.53
CA ASP A 310 -26.23 0.60 1.90
C ASP A 310 -26.86 1.93 2.32
N PRO A 311 -28.06 1.96 2.92
CA PRO A 311 -28.72 3.18 3.35
C PRO A 311 -27.86 4.12 4.22
N LEU A 312 -26.89 3.57 4.94
CA LEU A 312 -25.93 4.36 5.72
C LEU A 312 -25.07 5.28 4.84
N PHE A 313 -24.94 5.01 3.55
CA PHE A 313 -24.04 5.71 2.63
C PHE A 313 -24.78 6.49 1.52
N GLU A 314 -26.11 6.56 1.53
CA GLU A 314 -26.90 7.21 0.47
C GLU A 314 -26.50 8.67 0.21
N ASN A 315 -26.11 9.40 1.25
CA ASN A 315 -25.72 10.81 1.17
C ASN A 315 -24.20 11.03 1.06
N ILE A 316 -23.42 9.98 0.88
CA ILE A 316 -21.98 10.08 0.69
C ILE A 316 -21.66 10.14 -0.79
N PRO A 317 -20.75 11.02 -1.23
CA PRO A 317 -20.41 11.20 -2.65
C PRO A 317 -19.53 10.06 -3.18
N ILE A 318 -20.03 8.82 -3.07
CA ILE A 318 -19.36 7.63 -3.58
C ILE A 318 -19.48 7.60 -5.10
N VAL A 319 -18.36 7.57 -5.78
CA VAL A 319 -18.28 7.46 -7.24
C VAL A 319 -18.64 6.03 -7.65
N ARG A 320 -19.79 5.84 -8.29
CA ARG A 320 -20.30 4.52 -8.73
C ARG A 320 -20.15 4.26 -10.22
N ASN A 321 -19.77 5.27 -10.99
CA ASN A 321 -19.43 5.17 -12.40
C ASN A 321 -18.18 6.01 -12.62
N LYS A 322 -17.27 5.55 -13.46
CA LYS A 322 -16.06 6.30 -13.80
C LYS A 322 -16.39 7.74 -14.21
N LEU A 323 -15.67 8.69 -13.66
CA LEU A 323 -15.74 10.10 -14.03
C LEU A 323 -14.51 10.46 -14.85
N ASP A 324 -14.70 11.02 -16.03
CA ASP A 324 -13.63 11.48 -16.92
C ASP A 324 -13.56 13.01 -16.96
N ASN A 325 -12.40 13.55 -17.30
CA ASN A 325 -12.09 14.97 -17.39
C ASN A 325 -12.27 15.72 -16.05
N ILE A 326 -11.89 15.09 -14.97
CA ILE A 326 -11.91 15.65 -13.61
C ILE A 326 -10.49 16.11 -13.25
N ASP A 327 -10.34 17.39 -12.93
CA ASP A 327 -9.10 17.92 -12.39
C ASP A 327 -9.00 17.57 -10.90
N LEU A 328 -7.88 16.95 -10.50
CA LEU A 328 -7.57 16.58 -9.14
C LEU A 328 -6.30 17.32 -8.72
N GLY A 329 -6.45 18.40 -7.98
CA GLY A 329 -5.34 19.20 -7.47
C GLY A 329 -4.72 18.59 -6.21
N CYS A 330 -5.56 18.07 -5.31
CA CYS A 330 -5.12 17.48 -4.06
C CYS A 330 -5.91 16.21 -3.72
N VAL A 331 -5.23 15.12 -3.40
CA VAL A 331 -5.85 13.82 -3.11
C VAL A 331 -5.38 13.24 -1.79
N LEU A 332 -6.28 12.57 -1.07
CA LEU A 332 -6.00 11.87 0.18
C LEU A 332 -6.14 10.35 -0.02
N SER A 333 -5.16 9.57 0.42
CA SER A 333 -5.19 8.12 0.40
C SER A 333 -5.08 7.55 1.81
N ASN A 334 -6.03 6.69 2.20
CA ASN A 334 -6.17 6.11 3.52
C ASN A 334 -5.79 4.63 3.56
N SER A 335 -5.10 4.23 4.61
CA SER A 335 -4.79 2.83 4.91
C SER A 335 -4.96 2.57 6.41
N PHE A 336 -5.91 1.74 6.79
CA PHE A 336 -6.22 1.42 8.18
C PHE A 336 -6.06 -0.09 8.41
N GLY A 337 -5.23 -0.47 9.37
CA GLY A 337 -4.83 -1.86 9.59
C GLY A 337 -5.27 -2.42 10.93
N PHE A 338 -5.36 -3.74 10.99
CA PHE A 338 -5.53 -4.46 12.26
C PHE A 338 -4.43 -4.05 13.26
N GLY A 339 -4.78 -4.00 14.55
CA GLY A 339 -3.97 -3.41 15.61
C GLY A 339 -4.28 -1.92 15.80
N GLY A 340 -5.27 -1.37 15.08
CA GLY A 340 -5.64 0.05 15.14
C GLY A 340 -4.58 0.97 14.55
N THR A 341 -3.77 0.49 13.62
CA THR A 341 -2.70 1.27 12.98
C THR A 341 -3.23 1.97 11.74
N ASN A 342 -3.13 3.29 11.70
CA ASN A 342 -3.68 4.14 10.66
C ASN A 342 -2.59 4.94 9.96
N ALA A 343 -2.67 5.04 8.63
CA ALA A 343 -1.85 5.91 7.80
C ALA A 343 -2.70 6.65 6.77
N SER A 344 -2.44 7.93 6.58
CA SER A 344 -3.03 8.75 5.53
C SER A 344 -1.94 9.53 4.81
N LEU A 345 -2.01 9.60 3.49
CA LEU A 345 -1.06 10.31 2.63
C LEU A 345 -1.81 11.36 1.82
N THR A 346 -1.26 12.58 1.74
CA THR A 346 -1.82 13.67 0.94
C THR A 346 -0.87 14.04 -0.18
N PHE A 347 -1.35 13.95 -1.41
CA PHE A 347 -0.61 14.29 -2.63
C PHE A 347 -1.20 15.51 -3.28
N LYS A 348 -0.35 16.40 -3.75
CA LYS A 348 -0.70 17.62 -4.48
C LYS A 348 -0.17 17.54 -5.91
N HIS A 349 -0.99 17.95 -6.89
CA HIS A 349 -0.57 18.05 -8.28
C HIS A 349 0.57 19.08 -8.42
N PRO A 350 1.60 18.83 -9.24
CA PRO A 350 2.76 19.74 -9.34
C PRO A 350 2.41 21.14 -9.79
N ASP A 351 1.34 21.30 -10.57
CA ASP A 351 0.91 22.59 -11.16
C ASP A 351 -0.06 23.38 -10.25
N LEU A 352 -0.36 22.89 -9.04
CA LEU A 352 -1.25 23.58 -8.10
C LEU A 352 -0.54 24.60 -7.23
#